data_d4da7716fc56f2fb9488ce4557e51827
#
_entry.id   d4da7716fc56f2fb9488ce4557e51827
#
_cell.length_a   1.000
_cell.length_b   1.000
_cell.length_c   1.000
_cell.angle_alpha   90.00
_cell.angle_beta   90.00
_cell.angle_gamma   90.00
#
_symmetry.space_group_name_H-M   'P 1'
#
loop_
_entity.id
_entity.type
_entity.pdbx_description
1 polymer ?
#
loop_
_entity_poly.entity_id
_entity_poly.type
_entity_poly.pdbx_seq_one_letter_code
_entity_poly.pdbx_strand_id
1 'polypeptide(L)'
;MRKLIIACLGAAFLIAVPSAGAQSVGGCELQGTAAFSPGLNSSSQAFNYGFTGALASCQSSQSGAPASGSVSAGQTFPEQVTNTITGVTHTVTYHEPVPSGSGGCGSSTTQGEALASWSDGTQTVVSYSTTGALAAVSLSGSVVPSMTLTAVNAEPGDPSTYTIATTRYGGESASGALAFQPPDPTACTTATGVTTAGISGFIGLGST
;
A
#
# COMPACT_ATOMS: atom_id res chain seq x y z
N MET A 1 -10.97 -52.89 60.58
CA MET A 1 -10.84 -52.57 59.15
C MET A 1 -10.98 -51.07 58.97
N ARG A 2 -9.86 -50.36 58.86
CA ARG A 2 -9.85 -48.87 58.68
C ARG A 2 -9.65 -48.60 57.20
N LYS A 3 -10.63 -48.00 56.56
CA LYS A 3 -10.54 -47.57 55.14
C LYS A 3 -9.87 -46.17 55.08
N LEU A 4 -8.69 -46.10 54.48
CA LEU A 4 -7.97 -44.87 54.15
C LEU A 4 -8.58 -44.30 52.84
N ILE A 5 -9.13 -43.10 52.90
CA ILE A 5 -9.56 -42.36 51.71
C ILE A 5 -8.45 -41.37 51.40
N ILE A 6 -7.77 -41.56 50.27
CA ILE A 6 -6.77 -40.64 49.74
C ILE A 6 -7.52 -39.66 48.81
N ALA A 7 -7.61 -38.42 49.21
CA ALA A 7 -8.15 -37.32 48.42
C ALA A 7 -6.98 -36.74 47.54
N CYS A 8 -7.02 -37.02 46.25
CA CYS A 8 -6.13 -36.34 45.28
C CYS A 8 -6.66 -34.93 44.98
N LEU A 9 -6.01 -33.90 45.52
CA LEU A 9 -6.21 -32.50 45.09
C LEU A 9 -5.47 -32.32 43.76
N GLY A 10 -6.20 -32.27 42.66
CA GLY A 10 -5.70 -31.84 41.35
C GLY A 10 -5.63 -30.32 41.30
N ALA A 11 -4.44 -29.75 41.38
CA ALA A 11 -4.21 -28.33 41.10
C ALA A 11 -4.26 -28.10 39.60
N ALA A 12 -5.35 -27.55 39.09
CA ALA A 12 -5.43 -27.08 37.68
C ALA A 12 -4.63 -25.79 37.55
N PHE A 13 -3.46 -25.87 36.97
CA PHE A 13 -2.68 -24.70 36.53
C PHE A 13 -3.36 -24.14 35.30
N LEU A 14 -4.10 -23.05 35.42
CA LEU A 14 -4.55 -22.21 34.28
C LEU A 14 -3.36 -21.42 33.78
N ILE A 15 -2.74 -21.93 32.70
CA ILE A 15 -1.77 -21.17 31.93
C ILE A 15 -2.56 -20.13 31.15
N ALA A 16 -2.57 -18.87 31.64
CA ALA A 16 -3.01 -17.74 30.86
C ALA A 16 -2.01 -17.53 29.70
N VAL A 17 -2.37 -17.97 28.52
CA VAL A 17 -1.64 -17.64 27.29
C VAL A 17 -1.93 -16.17 27.02
N PRO A 18 -0.94 -15.26 27.08
CA PRO A 18 -1.18 -13.89 26.62
C PRO A 18 -1.51 -13.98 25.13
N SER A 19 -2.74 -13.66 24.76
CA SER A 19 -3.08 -13.36 23.36
C SER A 19 -2.29 -12.11 23.01
N ALA A 20 -1.19 -12.26 22.28
CA ALA A 20 -0.56 -11.15 21.58
C ALA A 20 -1.58 -10.67 20.52
N GLY A 21 -2.50 -9.80 20.94
CA GLY A 21 -3.38 -9.12 20.03
C GLY A 21 -2.50 -8.24 19.15
N ALA A 22 -2.53 -8.50 17.84
CA ALA A 22 -1.96 -7.61 16.84
C ALA A 22 -2.51 -6.19 17.12
N GLN A 23 -1.65 -5.28 17.57
CA GLN A 23 -2.03 -3.90 17.79
C GLN A 23 -1.95 -3.17 16.46
N SER A 24 -3.08 -2.90 15.81
CA SER A 24 -3.09 -2.00 14.68
C SER A 24 -2.68 -0.61 15.14
N VAL A 25 -1.61 -0.07 14.58
CA VAL A 25 -1.13 1.29 14.88
C VAL A 25 -2.10 2.31 14.30
N GLY A 26 -2.74 1.97 13.17
CA GLY A 26 -3.75 2.81 12.55
C GLY A 26 -4.38 2.16 11.33
N GLY A 27 -5.42 2.80 10.81
CA GLY A 27 -6.09 2.39 9.59
C GLY A 27 -6.96 3.48 9.02
N CYS A 28 -7.18 3.43 7.70
CA CYS A 28 -7.95 4.42 6.93
C CYS A 28 -8.89 3.73 5.96
N GLU A 29 -9.98 4.39 5.64
CA GLU A 29 -10.74 4.11 4.42
C GLU A 29 -9.96 4.61 3.21
N LEU A 30 -9.80 3.76 2.20
CA LEU A 30 -9.17 4.06 0.93
C LEU A 30 -10.23 4.18 -0.16
N GLN A 31 -10.16 5.23 -0.95
CA GLN A 31 -10.92 5.39 -2.17
C GLN A 31 -10.03 5.95 -3.27
N GLY A 32 -9.94 5.25 -4.42
CA GLY A 32 -9.04 5.69 -5.49
C GLY A 32 -9.34 5.05 -6.83
N THR A 33 -8.45 5.31 -7.79
CA THR A 33 -8.53 4.78 -9.14
C THR A 33 -7.18 4.18 -9.53
N ALA A 34 -7.22 2.98 -10.09
CA ALA A 34 -6.08 2.33 -10.74
C ALA A 34 -6.24 2.41 -12.26
N ALA A 35 -5.13 2.65 -12.97
CA ALA A 35 -5.02 2.62 -14.42
C ALA A 35 -4.05 1.52 -14.83
N PHE A 36 -4.47 0.60 -15.70
CA PHE A 36 -3.72 -0.62 -16.08
C PHE A 36 -3.20 -0.53 -17.52
N SER A 37 -1.97 -1.01 -17.74
CA SER A 37 -1.36 -1.08 -19.06
C SER A 37 -0.53 -2.38 -19.21
N PRO A 38 -0.91 -3.32 -20.10
CA PRO A 38 -2.19 -3.38 -20.82
C PRO A 38 -3.39 -3.58 -19.89
N GLY A 39 -4.61 -3.33 -20.42
CA GLY A 39 -5.85 -3.52 -19.65
C GLY A 39 -6.07 -4.99 -19.25
N LEU A 40 -6.71 -5.21 -18.12
CA LEU A 40 -7.00 -6.54 -17.59
C LEU A 40 -8.17 -7.17 -18.34
N ASN A 41 -7.98 -8.36 -18.89
CA ASN A 41 -9.03 -9.13 -19.56
C ASN A 41 -9.17 -10.53 -18.95
N SER A 42 -9.86 -11.44 -19.62
CA SER A 42 -10.04 -12.82 -19.15
C SER A 42 -8.77 -13.68 -19.24
N SER A 43 -7.76 -13.24 -19.99
CA SER A 43 -6.49 -13.94 -20.14
C SER A 43 -5.48 -13.46 -19.08
N SER A 44 -4.65 -14.39 -18.59
CA SER A 44 -3.56 -14.02 -17.71
C SER A 44 -2.40 -13.41 -18.50
N GLN A 45 -1.97 -12.21 -18.11
CA GLN A 45 -0.86 -11.50 -18.73
C GLN A 45 -0.10 -10.63 -17.72
N ALA A 46 1.10 -10.21 -18.06
CA ALA A 46 1.82 -9.20 -17.28
C ALA A 46 1.23 -7.81 -17.59
N PHE A 47 1.18 -6.96 -16.57
CA PHE A 47 0.72 -5.57 -16.69
C PHE A 47 1.46 -4.67 -15.70
N ASN A 48 1.49 -3.39 -16.02
CA ASN A 48 1.87 -2.33 -15.09
C ASN A 48 0.62 -1.52 -14.70
N TYR A 49 0.69 -0.78 -13.62
CA TYR A 49 -0.40 0.12 -13.27
C TYR A 49 0.07 1.35 -12.50
N GLY A 50 -0.73 2.38 -12.53
CA GLY A 50 -0.64 3.53 -11.64
C GLY A 50 -1.88 3.59 -10.76
N PHE A 51 -1.73 4.13 -9.55
CA PHE A 51 -2.81 4.30 -8.59
C PHE A 51 -2.77 5.69 -7.96
N THR A 52 -3.93 6.29 -7.78
CA THR A 52 -4.12 7.47 -6.93
C THR A 52 -5.36 7.31 -6.09
N GLY A 53 -5.31 7.76 -4.83
CA GLY A 53 -6.46 7.64 -3.95
C GLY A 53 -6.41 8.61 -2.77
N ALA A 54 -7.55 8.75 -2.11
CA ALA A 54 -7.72 9.47 -0.87
C ALA A 54 -7.76 8.49 0.31
N LEU A 55 -7.16 8.89 1.42
CA LEU A 55 -7.24 8.25 2.72
C LEU A 55 -8.12 9.10 3.62
N ALA A 56 -9.19 8.52 4.12
CA ALA A 56 -10.18 9.21 4.95
C ALA A 56 -10.50 8.40 6.22
N SER A 57 -11.19 9.02 7.16
CA SER A 57 -11.60 8.37 8.41
C SER A 57 -10.44 7.68 9.14
N CYS A 58 -9.23 8.22 9.01
CA CYS A 58 -8.05 7.59 9.57
C CYS A 58 -8.10 7.62 11.11
N GLN A 59 -7.84 6.47 11.71
CA GLN A 59 -7.72 6.31 13.16
C GLN A 59 -6.36 5.71 13.48
N SER A 60 -5.74 6.13 14.56
CA SER A 60 -4.45 5.64 14.99
C SER A 60 -4.32 5.69 16.50
N SER A 61 -3.56 4.75 17.07
CA SER A 61 -3.13 4.78 18.46
C SER A 61 -2.00 5.77 18.73
N GLN A 62 -1.34 6.28 17.67
CA GLN A 62 -0.28 7.29 17.81
C GLN A 62 -0.88 8.67 18.06
N SER A 63 -0.34 9.37 19.05
CA SER A 63 -0.74 10.75 19.36
C SER A 63 -0.43 11.69 18.18
N GLY A 64 -1.37 12.59 17.85
CA GLY A 64 -1.24 13.53 16.76
C GLY A 64 -1.22 12.90 15.37
N ALA A 65 -1.79 11.71 15.22
CA ALA A 65 -1.91 11.08 13.91
C ALA A 65 -2.89 11.85 13.01
N PRO A 66 -2.59 12.00 11.70
CA PRO A 66 -3.47 12.68 10.76
C PRO A 66 -4.76 11.87 10.53
N ALA A 67 -5.88 12.58 10.36
CA ALA A 67 -7.19 11.96 10.10
C ALA A 67 -7.42 11.65 8.60
N SER A 68 -6.52 12.13 7.73
CA SER A 68 -6.64 11.95 6.27
C SER A 68 -5.28 12.06 5.58
N GLY A 69 -5.27 11.70 4.30
CA GLY A 69 -4.11 11.80 3.42
C GLY A 69 -4.47 11.46 1.99
N SER A 70 -3.45 11.36 1.16
CA SER A 70 -3.54 10.80 -0.19
C SER A 70 -2.54 9.66 -0.35
N VAL A 71 -2.79 8.79 -1.32
CA VAL A 71 -1.86 7.72 -1.68
C VAL A 71 -1.67 7.68 -3.18
N SER A 72 -0.42 7.44 -3.60
CA SER A 72 -0.03 7.29 -5.00
C SER A 72 0.88 6.08 -5.17
N ALA A 73 0.90 5.53 -6.39
CA ALA A 73 1.84 4.51 -6.83
C ALA A 73 2.00 4.62 -8.34
N GLY A 74 3.24 4.67 -8.84
CA GLY A 74 3.54 4.82 -10.26
C GLY A 74 3.13 6.17 -10.84
N GLN A 75 3.16 7.25 -10.05
CA GLN A 75 2.82 8.61 -10.47
C GLN A 75 4.08 9.45 -10.72
N THR A 76 3.89 10.64 -11.26
CA THR A 76 4.96 11.61 -11.46
C THR A 76 4.77 12.82 -10.55
N PHE A 77 5.88 13.37 -10.07
CA PHE A 77 5.93 14.55 -9.23
C PHE A 77 6.90 15.59 -9.78
N PRO A 78 6.50 16.87 -9.83
CA PRO A 78 7.41 17.96 -10.13
C PRO A 78 8.17 18.37 -8.85
N GLU A 79 9.50 18.44 -8.93
CA GLU A 79 10.36 18.90 -7.83
C GLU A 79 11.27 20.02 -8.28
N GLN A 80 11.51 20.99 -7.38
CA GLN A 80 12.44 22.08 -7.61
C GLN A 80 13.86 21.60 -7.31
N VAL A 81 14.72 21.63 -8.32
CA VAL A 81 16.13 21.22 -8.18
C VAL A 81 17.04 22.33 -8.64
N THR A 82 18.23 22.39 -8.05
CA THR A 82 19.30 23.28 -8.51
C THR A 82 20.27 22.48 -9.37
N ASN A 83 20.37 22.86 -10.65
CA ASN A 83 21.33 22.23 -11.58
C ASN A 83 22.76 22.50 -11.13
N THR A 84 23.56 21.45 -10.98
CA THR A 84 24.92 21.53 -10.43
C THR A 84 25.92 22.18 -11.38
N ILE A 85 25.63 22.25 -12.69
CA ILE A 85 26.49 22.87 -13.72
C ILE A 85 26.18 24.35 -13.88
N THR A 86 24.89 24.72 -13.95
CA THR A 86 24.46 26.10 -14.23
C THR A 86 24.16 26.91 -12.99
N GLY A 87 23.93 26.26 -11.83
CA GLY A 87 23.45 26.89 -10.60
C GLY A 87 22.01 27.40 -10.65
N VAL A 88 21.27 27.12 -11.73
CA VAL A 88 19.88 27.56 -11.91
C VAL A 88 18.94 26.56 -11.27
N THR A 89 17.94 27.08 -10.54
CA THR A 89 16.84 26.28 -9.99
C THR A 89 15.70 26.23 -10.98
N HIS A 90 15.23 25.02 -11.29
CA HIS A 90 14.10 24.77 -12.17
C HIS A 90 13.35 23.49 -11.77
N THR A 91 12.24 23.20 -12.43
CA THR A 91 11.41 22.04 -12.13
C THR A 91 11.87 20.81 -12.93
N VAL A 92 12.20 19.72 -12.24
CA VAL A 92 12.40 18.39 -12.83
C VAL A 92 11.23 17.49 -12.41
N THR A 93 10.72 16.69 -13.36
CA THR A 93 9.67 15.70 -13.11
C THR A 93 10.31 14.37 -12.76
N TYR A 94 9.91 13.80 -11.64
CA TYR A 94 10.35 12.49 -11.16
C TYR A 94 9.19 11.50 -11.18
N HIS A 95 9.49 10.24 -11.47
CA HIS A 95 8.52 9.15 -11.54
C HIS A 95 8.74 8.17 -10.39
N GLU A 96 7.67 7.81 -9.68
CA GLU A 96 7.67 6.71 -8.71
C GLU A 96 8.01 5.38 -9.40
N PRO A 97 8.54 4.38 -8.68
CA PRO A 97 8.61 3.01 -9.19
C PRO A 97 7.25 2.55 -9.72
N VAL A 98 7.22 2.06 -10.95
CA VAL A 98 5.97 1.61 -11.57
C VAL A 98 5.58 0.25 -11.00
N PRO A 99 4.43 0.14 -10.33
CA PRO A 99 3.96 -1.15 -9.85
C PRO A 99 3.63 -2.09 -11.01
N SER A 100 3.86 -3.37 -10.79
CA SER A 100 3.64 -4.41 -11.79
C SER A 100 2.77 -5.53 -11.24
N GLY A 101 2.19 -6.30 -12.15
CA GLY A 101 1.39 -7.46 -11.79
C GLY A 101 1.31 -8.49 -12.90
N SER A 102 0.68 -9.60 -12.58
CA SER A 102 0.32 -10.65 -13.52
C SER A 102 -1.04 -11.21 -13.19
N GLY A 103 -1.77 -11.65 -14.22
CA GLY A 103 -3.12 -12.18 -14.10
C GLY A 103 -4.10 -11.48 -15.04
N GLY A 104 -5.36 -11.55 -14.70
CA GLY A 104 -6.47 -10.93 -15.44
C GLY A 104 -7.61 -10.59 -14.49
N CYS A 105 -8.80 -10.33 -15.05
CA CYS A 105 -9.97 -9.94 -14.26
C CYS A 105 -10.42 -10.98 -13.22
N GLY A 106 -10.22 -12.27 -13.48
CA GLY A 106 -10.64 -13.35 -12.57
C GLY A 106 -9.72 -13.51 -11.36
N SER A 107 -8.43 -13.32 -11.56
CA SER A 107 -7.41 -13.36 -10.51
C SER A 107 -6.14 -12.67 -10.93
N SER A 108 -5.48 -11.99 -10.01
CA SER A 108 -4.23 -11.29 -10.25
C SER A 108 -3.37 -11.23 -9.00
N THR A 109 -2.07 -11.05 -9.21
CA THR A 109 -1.11 -10.68 -8.17
C THR A 109 -0.39 -9.41 -8.60
N THR A 110 -0.11 -8.54 -7.66
CA THR A 110 0.68 -7.32 -7.94
C THR A 110 1.71 -7.09 -6.86
N GLN A 111 2.70 -6.26 -7.18
CA GLN A 111 3.70 -5.76 -6.25
C GLN A 111 4.12 -4.34 -6.64
N GLY A 112 4.55 -3.59 -5.65
CA GLY A 112 5.03 -2.22 -5.86
C GLY A 112 5.34 -1.49 -4.58
N GLU A 113 5.61 -0.20 -4.76
CA GLU A 113 5.72 0.76 -3.66
C GLU A 113 4.63 1.82 -3.82
N ALA A 114 4.11 2.31 -2.71
CA ALA A 114 3.14 3.38 -2.65
C ALA A 114 3.59 4.45 -1.67
N LEU A 115 3.32 5.71 -2.01
CA LEU A 115 3.56 6.86 -1.16
C LEU A 115 2.23 7.33 -0.54
N ALA A 116 2.12 7.30 0.77
CA ALA A 116 1.06 7.99 1.50
C ALA A 116 1.58 9.37 1.94
N SER A 117 0.91 10.42 1.52
CA SER A 117 1.16 11.81 1.92
C SER A 117 0.04 12.26 2.87
N TRP A 118 0.38 12.49 4.12
CA TRP A 118 -0.57 12.78 5.18
C TRP A 118 -0.93 14.26 5.26
N SER A 119 -2.09 14.58 5.79
CA SER A 119 -2.58 15.97 5.93
C SER A 119 -1.75 16.85 6.87
N ASP A 120 -0.88 16.26 7.68
CA ASP A 120 0.08 16.96 8.54
C ASP A 120 1.45 17.20 7.87
N GLY A 121 1.60 16.83 6.58
CA GLY A 121 2.84 16.96 5.81
C GLY A 121 3.83 15.82 6.02
N THR A 122 3.53 14.83 6.85
CA THR A 122 4.37 13.63 6.99
C THR A 122 4.12 12.64 5.85
N GLN A 123 5.04 11.69 5.65
CA GLN A 123 5.02 10.73 4.56
C GLN A 123 5.29 9.30 5.05
N THR A 124 4.69 8.34 4.37
CA THR A 124 4.90 6.91 4.62
C THR A 124 5.05 6.18 3.29
N VAL A 125 6.16 5.49 3.11
CA VAL A 125 6.39 4.63 1.95
C VAL A 125 6.06 3.19 2.33
N VAL A 126 5.20 2.54 1.55
CA VAL A 126 4.79 1.15 1.75
C VAL A 126 5.24 0.30 0.57
N SER A 127 6.08 -0.70 0.83
CA SER A 127 6.31 -1.79 -0.12
C SER A 127 5.23 -2.83 0.09
N TYR A 128 4.51 -3.21 -0.98
CA TYR A 128 3.33 -4.06 -0.87
C TYR A 128 3.24 -5.11 -1.96
N SER A 129 2.45 -6.14 -1.68
CA SER A 129 1.93 -7.10 -2.64
C SER A 129 0.41 -7.22 -2.49
N THR A 130 -0.27 -7.55 -3.59
CA THR A 130 -1.70 -7.85 -3.54
C THR A 130 -2.01 -9.19 -4.18
N THR A 131 -3.11 -9.79 -3.73
CA THR A 131 -3.74 -10.94 -4.38
C THR A 131 -5.19 -10.59 -4.63
N GLY A 132 -5.58 -10.59 -5.90
CA GLY A 132 -6.95 -10.35 -6.35
C GLY A 132 -7.65 -11.64 -6.71
N ALA A 133 -8.90 -11.76 -6.31
CA ALA A 133 -9.82 -12.82 -6.72
C ALA A 133 -11.19 -12.20 -7.00
N LEU A 134 -11.60 -12.17 -8.27
CA LEU A 134 -12.78 -11.45 -8.73
C LEU A 134 -12.71 -9.96 -8.28
N ALA A 135 -13.73 -9.52 -7.52
CA ALA A 135 -13.79 -8.15 -7.01
C ALA A 135 -13.04 -7.92 -5.69
N ALA A 136 -12.53 -8.96 -5.04
CA ALA A 136 -11.83 -8.85 -3.77
C ALA A 136 -10.33 -8.78 -3.97
N VAL A 137 -9.66 -7.85 -3.29
CA VAL A 137 -8.20 -7.69 -3.30
C VAL A 137 -7.69 -7.63 -1.87
N SER A 138 -6.80 -8.55 -1.53
CA SER A 138 -6.05 -8.54 -0.27
C SER A 138 -4.70 -7.89 -0.49
N LEU A 139 -4.32 -6.98 0.40
CA LEU A 139 -3.02 -6.30 0.40
C LEU A 139 -2.23 -6.73 1.63
N SER A 140 -0.94 -7.00 1.44
CA SER A 140 0.05 -7.20 2.50
C SER A 140 1.34 -6.46 2.15
N GLY A 141 2.05 -5.97 3.16
CA GLY A 141 3.28 -5.22 2.94
C GLY A 141 3.93 -4.74 4.23
N SER A 142 4.87 -3.83 4.08
CA SER A 142 5.56 -3.18 5.20
C SER A 142 5.94 -1.74 4.85
N VAL A 143 6.04 -0.93 5.88
CA VAL A 143 6.57 0.43 5.75
C VAL A 143 8.08 0.37 5.61
N VAL A 144 8.59 0.92 4.50
CA VAL A 144 10.02 0.97 4.18
C VAL A 144 10.60 2.36 4.46
N PRO A 145 11.93 2.48 4.68
CA PRO A 145 12.55 3.75 5.05
C PRO A 145 12.39 4.86 4.02
N SER A 146 12.38 4.53 2.74
CA SER A 146 12.30 5.52 1.66
C SER A 146 11.92 4.89 0.33
N MET A 147 11.52 5.75 -0.62
CA MET A 147 11.31 5.45 -2.03
C MET A 147 12.27 6.30 -2.87
N THR A 148 12.83 5.72 -3.93
CA THR A 148 13.66 6.45 -4.88
C THR A 148 12.88 6.66 -6.17
N LEU A 149 12.69 7.93 -6.54
CA LEU A 149 12.07 8.35 -7.78
C LEU A 149 13.14 8.58 -8.85
N THR A 150 12.82 8.32 -10.11
CA THR A 150 13.72 8.53 -11.26
C THR A 150 13.28 9.74 -12.07
N ALA A 151 14.21 10.60 -12.43
CA ALA A 151 13.93 11.77 -13.25
C ALA A 151 13.50 11.36 -14.66
N VAL A 152 12.46 12.03 -15.20
CA VAL A 152 11.91 11.81 -16.54
C VAL A 152 12.48 12.79 -17.55
N ASN A 153 12.76 14.03 -17.13
CA ASN A 153 13.19 15.13 -18.00
C ASN A 153 14.43 15.86 -17.46
N ALA A 154 15.32 15.15 -16.74
CA ALA A 154 16.55 15.76 -16.22
C ALA A 154 17.50 16.21 -17.34
N GLU A 155 18.07 17.40 -17.18
CA GLU A 155 19.15 17.93 -18.02
C GLU A 155 20.53 17.55 -17.44
N PRO A 156 21.60 17.68 -18.23
CA PRO A 156 22.95 17.49 -17.66
C PRO A 156 23.21 18.42 -16.47
N GLY A 157 23.56 17.82 -15.33
CA GLY A 157 23.76 18.55 -14.07
C GLY A 157 22.57 18.52 -13.11
N ASP A 158 21.43 17.98 -13.54
CA ASP A 158 20.31 17.73 -12.64
C ASP A 158 20.47 16.39 -11.89
N PRO A 159 19.90 16.28 -10.70
CA PRO A 159 19.81 14.99 -10.01
C PRO A 159 18.98 14.00 -10.84
N SER A 160 19.55 12.85 -11.16
CA SER A 160 18.85 11.78 -11.90
C SER A 160 17.83 11.03 -11.03
N THR A 161 17.92 11.17 -9.71
CA THR A 161 17.02 10.54 -8.74
C THR A 161 16.64 11.53 -7.63
N TYR A 162 15.46 11.31 -7.04
CA TYR A 162 14.96 12.01 -5.87
C TYR A 162 14.49 10.98 -4.84
N THR A 163 14.85 11.16 -3.57
CA THR A 163 14.49 10.20 -2.52
C THR A 163 13.46 10.81 -1.58
N ILE A 164 12.33 10.13 -1.42
CA ILE A 164 11.31 10.46 -0.43
C ILE A 164 11.51 9.56 0.79
N ALA A 165 11.73 10.14 1.95
CA ALA A 165 11.91 9.41 3.19
C ALA A 165 10.57 9.18 3.91
N THR A 166 10.40 8.01 4.51
CA THR A 166 9.33 7.77 5.47
C THR A 166 9.59 8.57 6.75
N THR A 167 8.63 9.40 7.12
CA THR A 167 8.69 10.23 8.32
C THR A 167 7.65 9.82 9.38
N ARG A 168 6.74 8.90 9.04
CA ARG A 168 5.70 8.38 9.93
C ARG A 168 5.49 6.88 9.71
N TYR A 169 5.15 6.15 10.76
CA TYR A 169 4.85 4.71 10.78
C TYR A 169 6.01 3.80 10.33
N GLY A 170 7.27 4.27 10.44
CA GLY A 170 8.45 3.49 10.04
C GLY A 170 8.52 2.13 10.74
N GLY A 171 8.76 1.05 9.95
CA GLY A 171 8.91 -0.30 10.45
C GLY A 171 7.61 -1.07 10.71
N GLU A 172 6.45 -0.44 10.52
CA GLU A 172 5.15 -1.10 10.68
C GLU A 172 4.83 -2.02 9.49
N SER A 173 4.04 -3.07 9.73
CA SER A 173 3.44 -3.87 8.65
C SER A 173 2.27 -3.11 8.01
N ALA A 174 1.91 -3.47 6.79
CA ALA A 174 0.75 -2.94 6.09
C ALA A 174 -0.17 -4.08 5.66
N SER A 175 -1.48 -3.90 5.81
CA SER A 175 -2.49 -4.85 5.36
C SER A 175 -3.72 -4.11 4.83
N GLY A 176 -4.52 -4.78 3.98
CA GLY A 176 -5.73 -4.18 3.46
C GLY A 176 -6.68 -5.19 2.85
N ALA A 177 -7.96 -4.86 2.90
CA ALA A 177 -9.05 -5.55 2.21
C ALA A 177 -9.75 -4.53 1.31
N LEU A 178 -9.62 -4.72 0.00
CA LEU A 178 -10.03 -3.77 -1.02
C LEU A 178 -11.01 -4.43 -1.99
N ALA A 179 -11.83 -3.62 -2.62
CA ALA A 179 -12.72 -4.00 -3.70
C ALA A 179 -12.22 -3.42 -5.02
N PHE A 180 -12.21 -4.24 -6.06
CA PHE A 180 -11.94 -3.88 -7.44
C PHE A 180 -13.26 -3.63 -8.17
N GLN A 181 -13.45 -2.43 -8.70
CA GLN A 181 -14.70 -1.96 -9.28
C GLN A 181 -14.46 -1.37 -10.68
N PRO A 182 -14.44 -2.20 -11.74
CA PRO A 182 -14.36 -1.69 -13.09
C PRO A 182 -15.65 -0.94 -13.45
N PRO A 183 -15.57 0.22 -14.12
CA PRO A 183 -16.75 0.99 -14.53
C PRO A 183 -17.64 0.21 -15.52
N ASP A 184 -17.04 -0.68 -16.31
CA ASP A 184 -17.72 -1.63 -17.17
C ASP A 184 -17.16 -3.04 -16.92
N PRO A 185 -17.89 -3.90 -16.17
CA PRO A 185 -17.45 -5.26 -15.92
C PRO A 185 -17.43 -6.14 -17.18
N THR A 186 -18.13 -5.77 -18.27
CA THR A 186 -18.09 -6.51 -19.52
C THR A 186 -16.78 -6.29 -20.29
N ALA A 187 -16.03 -5.24 -19.99
CA ALA A 187 -14.71 -4.98 -20.57
C ALA A 187 -13.73 -6.13 -20.34
N CYS A 188 -13.89 -6.90 -19.27
CA CYS A 188 -13.10 -8.11 -18.98
C CYS A 188 -13.14 -9.16 -20.11
N THR A 189 -14.18 -9.16 -20.94
CA THR A 189 -14.33 -10.11 -22.06
C THR A 189 -13.83 -9.54 -23.39
N THR A 190 -13.39 -8.30 -23.41
CA THR A 190 -12.85 -7.64 -24.63
C THR A 190 -11.35 -7.78 -24.75
N ALA A 191 -10.81 -7.58 -25.96
CA ALA A 191 -9.37 -7.61 -26.20
C ALA A 191 -8.63 -6.44 -25.50
N THR A 192 -9.27 -5.27 -25.38
CA THR A 192 -8.70 -4.10 -24.70
C THR A 192 -8.66 -4.32 -23.17
N GLY A 193 -9.66 -5.03 -22.64
CA GLY A 193 -9.77 -5.27 -21.21
C GLY A 193 -10.17 -4.04 -20.39
N VAL A 194 -10.09 -4.16 -19.07
CA VAL A 194 -10.31 -3.09 -18.10
C VAL A 194 -9.05 -2.27 -17.98
N THR A 195 -9.06 -1.04 -18.48
CA THR A 195 -7.93 -0.10 -18.43
C THR A 195 -7.94 0.78 -17.18
N THR A 196 -9.12 0.92 -16.53
CA THR A 196 -9.27 1.67 -15.28
C THR A 196 -10.26 0.98 -14.36
N ALA A 197 -10.03 1.04 -13.05
CA ALA A 197 -10.99 0.57 -12.05
C ALA A 197 -10.97 1.43 -10.79
N GLY A 198 -12.12 1.59 -10.16
CA GLY A 198 -12.23 2.07 -8.80
C GLY A 198 -11.67 1.04 -7.82
N ILE A 199 -10.92 1.49 -6.85
CA ILE A 199 -10.41 0.69 -5.73
C ILE A 199 -10.92 1.34 -4.45
N SER A 200 -11.63 0.58 -3.63
CA SER A 200 -12.13 1.07 -2.35
C SER A 200 -12.01 0.01 -1.27
N GLY A 201 -11.89 0.43 -0.03
CA GLY A 201 -11.83 -0.50 1.09
C GLY A 201 -11.10 0.07 2.28
N PHE A 202 -10.49 -0.80 3.08
CA PHE A 202 -9.79 -0.45 4.28
C PHE A 202 -8.32 -0.87 4.20
N ILE A 203 -7.42 0.02 4.62
CA ILE A 203 -6.01 -0.28 4.81
C ILE A 203 -5.61 -0.01 6.26
N GLY A 204 -4.72 -0.84 6.79
CA GLY A 204 -4.21 -0.72 8.14
C GLY A 204 -2.69 -0.78 8.18
N LEU A 205 -2.12 -0.10 9.17
CA LEU A 205 -0.71 -0.16 9.55
C LEU A 205 -0.61 -0.71 10.96
N GLY A 206 0.32 -1.62 11.20
CA GLY A 206 0.54 -2.20 12.52
C GLY A 206 1.13 -3.60 12.45
N SER A 207 1.73 -4.06 13.57
CA SER A 207 2.24 -5.42 13.68
C SER A 207 1.09 -6.43 13.66
N THR A 208 1.16 -7.41 12.78
CA THR A 208 0.28 -8.59 12.76
C THR A 208 0.74 -9.61 13.77
#